data_a9e87e50afc812bbc0743b3bcadf19d3
#
_entry.id   a9e87e50afc812bbc0743b3bcadf19d3
#
_cell.length_a   1.000
_cell.length_b   1.000
_cell.length_c   1.000
_cell.angle_alpha   90.00
_cell.angle_beta   90.00
_cell.angle_gamma   90.00
#
_symmetry.space_group_name_H-M   'P 1'
#
loop_
_entity.id
_entity.type
_entity.pdbx_description
1 polymer ?
#
loop_
_entity_poly.entity_id
_entity_poly.type
_entity_poly.pdbx_seq_one_letter_code
_entity_poly.pdbx_strand_id
1 'polypeptide(L)'
;MIGLKLLVSVVDEEEAYEAVRGGCDILDIKNPREGSLGANHPSVIKRIVERFNGEVEVSATIGDLPNLPGTASLAALGAASLGVDYIKAGLYDVKEPEDALNLMSWVVKSVKETYPNVRVIACGYADYYNIGSLNPAYLPSVAWRSGADGILIDVKGKGYGKVFDHLDVEELTRIFSEARRLGLITALAGGLEAEDVAVVDKVGVDVLGVRRGVCDARSWIGGRVRSEKVIVLKRLLKELRHGPVSRPHP
;
A
#
# COMPACT_ATOMS: atom_id res chain seq x y z
N MET A 1 9.83 18.80 2.77
CA MET A 1 8.86 17.76 2.38
C MET A 1 9.58 16.41 2.39
N ILE A 2 9.03 15.42 3.07
CA ILE A 2 9.52 14.03 3.00
C ILE A 2 9.19 13.57 1.58
N GLY A 3 10.20 13.12 0.83
CA GLY A 3 9.96 12.75 -0.56
C GLY A 3 9.17 11.44 -0.70
N LEU A 4 8.55 11.25 -1.85
CA LEU A 4 7.75 10.08 -2.23
C LEU A 4 8.53 8.78 -2.01
N LYS A 5 8.05 7.91 -1.11
CA LYS A 5 8.63 6.59 -0.81
C LYS A 5 8.17 5.56 -1.84
N LEU A 6 9.04 4.60 -2.15
CA LEU A 6 8.74 3.45 -3.00
C LEU A 6 8.43 2.23 -2.14
N LEU A 7 7.20 1.76 -2.20
CA LEU A 7 6.76 0.51 -1.61
C LEU A 7 6.71 -0.58 -2.71
N VAL A 8 7.41 -1.69 -2.50
CA VAL A 8 7.43 -2.84 -3.43
C VAL A 8 6.76 -4.04 -2.78
N SER A 9 5.68 -4.53 -3.42
CA SER A 9 4.99 -5.72 -2.94
C SER A 9 5.71 -7.00 -3.36
N VAL A 10 5.95 -7.89 -2.39
CA VAL A 10 6.72 -9.13 -2.52
C VAL A 10 5.95 -10.32 -1.96
N VAL A 11 6.23 -11.52 -2.46
CA VAL A 11 5.54 -12.76 -2.04
C VAL A 11 6.42 -13.70 -1.21
N ASP A 12 7.73 -13.54 -1.30
CA ASP A 12 8.73 -14.38 -0.62
C ASP A 12 10.05 -13.65 -0.42
N GLU A 13 11.01 -14.34 0.19
CA GLU A 13 12.34 -13.81 0.55
C GLU A 13 13.20 -13.47 -0.67
N GLU A 14 13.06 -14.22 -1.78
CA GLU A 14 13.81 -13.94 -3.01
C GLU A 14 13.37 -12.61 -3.63
N GLU A 15 12.04 -12.37 -3.70
CA GLU A 15 11.51 -11.09 -4.17
C GLU A 15 11.85 -9.93 -3.22
N ALA A 16 11.83 -10.20 -1.90
CA ALA A 16 12.24 -9.21 -0.91
C ALA A 16 13.70 -8.79 -1.10
N TYR A 17 14.60 -9.75 -1.34
CA TYR A 17 16.00 -9.46 -1.65
C TYR A 17 16.16 -8.61 -2.92
N GLU A 18 15.44 -8.95 -3.99
CA GLU A 18 15.47 -8.16 -5.24
C GLU A 18 14.93 -6.74 -5.03
N ALA A 19 13.87 -6.57 -4.24
CA ALA A 19 13.29 -5.27 -3.95
C ALA A 19 14.25 -4.37 -3.13
N VAL A 20 14.87 -4.92 -2.08
CA VAL A 20 15.85 -4.20 -1.25
C VAL A 20 17.09 -3.83 -2.08
N ARG A 21 17.64 -4.78 -2.84
CA ARG A 21 18.77 -4.53 -3.76
C ARG A 21 18.46 -3.43 -4.78
N GLY A 22 17.19 -3.32 -5.20
CA GLY A 22 16.71 -2.25 -6.08
C GLY A 22 16.50 -0.90 -5.39
N GLY A 23 16.57 -0.85 -4.06
CA GLY A 23 16.47 0.36 -3.25
C GLY A 23 15.05 0.78 -2.92
N CYS A 24 14.12 -0.15 -2.69
CA CYS A 24 12.80 0.16 -2.15
C CYS A 24 12.93 0.78 -0.74
N ASP A 25 11.94 1.59 -0.35
CA ASP A 25 11.88 2.18 0.99
C ASP A 25 11.04 1.33 1.94
N ILE A 26 10.05 0.60 1.39
CA ILE A 26 9.14 -0.25 2.15
C ILE A 26 8.98 -1.59 1.41
N LEU A 27 9.24 -2.69 2.09
CA LEU A 27 8.83 -4.03 1.65
C LEU A 27 7.38 -4.26 2.03
N ASP A 28 6.55 -4.69 1.08
CA ASP A 28 5.14 -4.97 1.32
C ASP A 28 4.83 -6.45 1.08
N ILE A 29 4.69 -7.19 2.17
CA ILE A 29 4.49 -8.64 2.11
C ILE A 29 3.03 -8.94 1.86
N LYS A 30 2.73 -9.57 0.70
CA LYS A 30 1.38 -9.97 0.34
C LYS A 30 1.33 -11.27 -0.46
N ASN A 31 0.14 -11.87 -0.52
CA ASN A 31 -0.15 -13.03 -1.36
C ASN A 31 -1.19 -12.67 -2.43
N PRO A 32 -0.79 -12.37 -3.68
CA PRO A 32 -1.74 -12.00 -4.73
C PRO A 32 -2.69 -13.14 -5.15
N ARG A 33 -2.47 -14.38 -4.70
CA ARG A 33 -3.40 -15.49 -4.93
C ARG A 33 -4.66 -15.38 -4.07
N GLU A 34 -4.58 -14.69 -2.93
CA GLU A 34 -5.71 -14.45 -2.02
C GLU A 34 -6.39 -13.10 -2.27
N GLY A 35 -5.83 -12.23 -3.11
CA GLY A 35 -6.42 -10.95 -3.45
C GLY A 35 -5.40 -9.84 -3.68
N SER A 36 -5.88 -8.62 -3.92
CA SER A 36 -4.99 -7.46 -4.11
C SER A 36 -4.23 -7.10 -2.83
N LEU A 37 -4.87 -7.29 -1.68
CA LEU A 37 -4.28 -7.14 -0.34
C LEU A 37 -4.27 -8.49 0.41
N GLY A 38 -4.20 -9.62 -0.32
CA GLY A 38 -4.21 -10.95 0.25
C GLY A 38 -3.08 -11.15 1.27
N ALA A 39 -3.42 -11.76 2.41
CA ALA A 39 -2.46 -12.03 3.47
C ALA A 39 -1.46 -13.12 3.07
N ASN A 40 -0.23 -13.02 3.53
CA ASN A 40 0.77 -14.06 3.35
C ASN A 40 0.86 -14.95 4.61
N HIS A 41 1.43 -16.14 4.45
CA HIS A 41 1.60 -17.05 5.56
C HIS A 41 2.52 -16.42 6.65
N PRO A 42 2.16 -16.52 7.95
CA PRO A 42 2.92 -15.89 9.03
C PRO A 42 4.41 -16.22 9.04
N SER A 43 4.79 -17.45 8.68
CA SER A 43 6.21 -17.84 8.61
C SER A 43 6.99 -17.12 7.51
N VAL A 44 6.34 -16.74 6.39
CA VAL A 44 6.98 -15.94 5.33
C VAL A 44 7.18 -14.51 5.82
N ILE A 45 6.15 -13.93 6.45
CA ILE A 45 6.24 -12.58 7.03
C ILE A 45 7.39 -12.54 8.04
N LYS A 46 7.42 -13.51 8.98
CA LYS A 46 8.45 -13.57 10.01
C LYS A 46 9.87 -13.64 9.43
N ARG A 47 10.12 -14.54 8.46
CA ARG A 47 11.46 -14.67 7.85
C ARG A 47 11.91 -13.40 7.11
N ILE A 48 11.01 -12.72 6.39
CA ILE A 48 11.33 -11.46 5.72
C ILE A 48 11.63 -10.37 6.75
N VAL A 49 10.82 -10.24 7.80
CA VAL A 49 11.07 -9.27 8.88
C VAL A 49 12.43 -9.55 9.54
N GLU A 50 12.70 -10.80 9.97
CA GLU A 50 13.97 -11.17 10.61
C GLU A 50 15.18 -10.90 9.70
N ARG A 51 15.03 -11.09 8.37
CA ARG A 51 16.12 -10.91 7.40
C ARG A 51 16.44 -9.45 7.12
N PHE A 52 15.42 -8.56 7.09
CA PHE A 52 15.58 -7.17 6.64
C PHE A 52 15.33 -6.13 7.75
N ASN A 53 15.18 -6.57 9.00
CA ASN A 53 14.97 -5.69 10.14
C ASN A 53 16.09 -4.65 10.25
N GLY A 54 15.70 -3.37 10.28
CA GLY A 54 16.62 -2.24 10.35
C GLY A 54 17.24 -1.80 9.02
N GLU A 55 17.08 -2.57 7.93
CA GLU A 55 17.52 -2.17 6.59
C GLU A 55 16.43 -1.36 5.85
N VAL A 56 15.17 -1.78 5.99
CA VAL A 56 14.00 -1.23 5.28
C VAL A 56 12.75 -1.39 6.14
N GLU A 57 11.79 -0.47 6.00
CA GLU A 57 10.50 -0.62 6.67
C GLU A 57 9.72 -1.80 6.05
N VAL A 58 9.00 -2.57 6.89
CA VAL A 58 8.24 -3.75 6.46
C VAL A 58 6.75 -3.56 6.69
N SER A 59 5.97 -3.78 5.65
CA SER A 59 4.50 -3.77 5.64
C SER A 59 3.96 -5.17 5.41
N ALA A 60 2.85 -5.53 6.06
CA ALA A 60 2.12 -6.75 5.75
C ALA A 60 0.64 -6.45 5.51
N THR A 61 0.05 -7.15 4.53
CA THR A 61 -1.40 -7.13 4.31
C THR A 61 -2.08 -8.20 5.14
N ILE A 62 -3.28 -7.92 5.66
CA ILE A 62 -4.07 -8.88 6.46
C ILE A 62 -5.31 -9.38 5.72
N GLY A 63 -5.46 -9.03 4.46
CA GLY A 63 -6.50 -9.52 3.56
C GLY A 63 -7.39 -8.42 3.01
N ASP A 64 -8.15 -8.80 1.98
CA ASP A 64 -9.32 -8.09 1.49
C ASP A 64 -10.49 -8.52 2.40
N LEU A 65 -10.74 -7.76 3.47
CA LEU A 65 -11.54 -8.22 4.61
C LEU A 65 -13.05 -8.14 4.35
N PRO A 66 -13.80 -9.17 4.75
CA PRO A 66 -15.23 -9.04 4.96
C PRO A 66 -15.52 -8.21 6.22
N ASN A 67 -16.80 -7.78 6.41
CA ASN A 67 -17.21 -7.06 7.63
C ASN A 67 -17.29 -8.01 8.84
N LEU A 68 -16.14 -8.49 9.28
CA LEU A 68 -15.94 -9.36 10.44
C LEU A 68 -14.88 -8.76 11.39
N PRO A 69 -15.23 -7.75 12.21
CA PRO A 69 -14.26 -6.99 13.01
C PRO A 69 -13.39 -7.86 13.94
N GLY A 70 -13.97 -8.89 14.55
CA GLY A 70 -13.21 -9.80 15.42
C GLY A 70 -12.14 -10.60 14.67
N THR A 71 -12.49 -11.14 13.49
CA THR A 71 -11.54 -11.88 12.63
C THR A 71 -10.43 -10.95 12.12
N ALA A 72 -10.81 -9.76 11.67
CA ALA A 72 -9.86 -8.74 11.22
C ALA A 72 -8.88 -8.34 12.33
N SER A 73 -9.38 -8.18 13.57
CA SER A 73 -8.56 -7.86 14.75
C SER A 73 -7.54 -8.95 15.07
N LEU A 74 -7.96 -10.22 15.02
CA LEU A 74 -7.05 -11.36 15.25
C LEU A 74 -5.97 -11.44 14.17
N ALA A 75 -6.33 -11.22 12.90
CA ALA A 75 -5.36 -11.17 11.80
C ALA A 75 -4.37 -10.02 11.95
N ALA A 76 -4.84 -8.83 12.32
CA ALA A 76 -4.01 -7.64 12.54
C ALA A 76 -3.05 -7.84 13.72
N LEU A 77 -3.53 -8.34 14.85
CA LEU A 77 -2.70 -8.62 16.01
C LEU A 77 -1.65 -9.70 15.69
N GLY A 78 -2.04 -10.75 14.95
CA GLY A 78 -1.12 -11.77 14.48
C GLY A 78 -0.01 -11.20 13.60
N ALA A 79 -0.33 -10.33 12.64
CA ALA A 79 0.66 -9.68 11.79
C ALA A 79 1.58 -8.74 12.60
N ALA A 80 1.02 -7.95 13.52
CA ALA A 80 1.79 -7.04 14.39
C ALA A 80 2.83 -7.80 15.22
N SER A 81 2.47 -8.97 15.76
CA SER A 81 3.36 -9.80 16.59
C SER A 81 4.60 -10.32 15.85
N LEU A 82 4.60 -10.25 14.52
CA LEU A 82 5.73 -10.68 13.67
C LEU A 82 6.77 -9.59 13.47
N GLY A 83 6.55 -8.38 14.00
CA GLY A 83 7.53 -7.29 13.98
C GLY A 83 7.48 -6.41 12.72
N VAL A 84 6.34 -6.34 12.05
CA VAL A 84 6.14 -5.41 10.92
C VAL A 84 5.97 -3.97 11.39
N ASP A 85 6.34 -3.00 10.53
CA ASP A 85 6.16 -1.56 10.80
C ASP A 85 4.76 -1.07 10.41
N TYR A 86 4.14 -1.73 9.40
CA TYR A 86 2.82 -1.37 8.90
C TYR A 86 1.92 -2.59 8.72
N ILE A 87 0.65 -2.40 9.04
CA ILE A 87 -0.44 -3.34 8.72
C ILE A 87 -1.40 -2.67 7.76
N LYS A 88 -1.76 -3.35 6.68
CA LYS A 88 -2.75 -2.89 5.71
C LYS A 88 -4.00 -3.75 5.77
N ALA A 89 -5.14 -3.10 6.06
CA ALA A 89 -6.46 -3.72 6.16
C ALA A 89 -7.32 -3.32 4.95
N GLY A 90 -7.68 -4.26 4.09
CA GLY A 90 -8.50 -4.02 2.92
C GLY A 90 -9.99 -4.03 3.24
N LEU A 91 -10.70 -2.94 2.95
CA LEU A 91 -12.14 -2.77 3.21
C LEU A 91 -12.97 -3.27 2.02
N TYR A 92 -12.89 -4.59 1.71
CA TYR A 92 -13.47 -5.14 0.48
C TYR A 92 -14.98 -5.33 0.56
N ASP A 93 -15.48 -6.03 1.57
CA ASP A 93 -16.91 -6.32 1.74
C ASP A 93 -17.54 -5.37 2.77
N VAL A 94 -17.17 -4.11 2.68
CA VAL A 94 -17.65 -3.03 3.55
C VAL A 94 -18.14 -1.91 2.65
N LYS A 95 -19.43 -1.57 2.71
CA LYS A 95 -20.07 -0.58 1.83
C LYS A 95 -20.31 0.74 2.52
N GLU A 96 -20.74 0.66 3.78
CA GLU A 96 -21.17 1.83 4.54
C GLU A 96 -20.01 2.39 5.37
N PRO A 97 -19.86 3.73 5.45
CA PRO A 97 -18.80 4.35 6.23
C PRO A 97 -18.77 3.97 7.71
N GLU A 98 -19.93 3.77 8.34
CA GLU A 98 -20.00 3.40 9.74
C GLU A 98 -19.57 1.94 9.97
N ASP A 99 -19.82 1.02 9.04
CA ASP A 99 -19.30 -0.34 9.09
C ASP A 99 -17.77 -0.35 8.92
N ALA A 100 -17.25 0.46 8.00
CA ALA A 100 -15.82 0.64 7.80
C ALA A 100 -15.14 1.22 9.06
N LEU A 101 -15.78 2.22 9.68
CA LEU A 101 -15.30 2.80 10.94
C LEU A 101 -15.28 1.76 12.06
N ASN A 102 -16.36 1.00 12.21
CA ASN A 102 -16.41 -0.06 13.24
C ASN A 102 -15.31 -1.09 13.04
N LEU A 103 -15.16 -1.63 11.81
CA LEU A 103 -14.12 -2.62 11.50
C LEU A 103 -12.72 -2.06 11.77
N MET A 104 -12.41 -0.85 11.26
CA MET A 104 -11.10 -0.24 11.46
C MET A 104 -10.83 0.10 12.93
N SER A 105 -11.84 0.53 13.70
CA SER A 105 -11.68 0.81 15.14
C SER A 105 -11.28 -0.45 15.93
N TRP A 106 -11.86 -1.60 15.58
CA TRP A 106 -11.47 -2.88 16.19
C TRP A 106 -10.04 -3.28 15.81
N VAL A 107 -9.68 -3.16 14.54
CA VAL A 107 -8.31 -3.45 14.05
C VAL A 107 -7.29 -2.55 14.74
N VAL A 108 -7.50 -1.23 14.73
CA VAL A 108 -6.59 -0.27 15.35
C VAL A 108 -6.44 -0.53 16.85
N LYS A 109 -7.56 -0.70 17.57
CA LYS A 109 -7.52 -0.97 18.99
C LYS A 109 -6.71 -2.22 19.30
N SER A 110 -6.96 -3.34 18.61
CA SER A 110 -6.26 -4.60 18.87
C SER A 110 -4.74 -4.50 18.65
N VAL A 111 -4.32 -3.72 17.67
CA VAL A 111 -2.89 -3.51 17.39
C VAL A 111 -2.27 -2.54 18.38
N LYS A 112 -2.87 -1.35 18.56
CA LYS A 112 -2.27 -0.26 19.34
C LYS A 112 -2.20 -0.54 20.83
N GLU A 113 -3.07 -1.37 21.40
CA GLU A 113 -3.01 -1.78 22.81
C GLU A 113 -1.73 -2.56 23.14
N THR A 114 -1.16 -3.32 22.19
CA THR A 114 0.03 -4.15 22.40
C THR A 114 1.25 -3.65 21.63
N TYR A 115 1.05 -3.13 20.43
CA TYR A 115 2.10 -2.69 19.51
C TYR A 115 1.86 -1.23 19.07
N PRO A 116 1.99 -0.24 19.97
CA PRO A 116 1.62 1.16 19.69
C PRO A 116 2.41 1.80 18.54
N ASN A 117 3.60 1.29 18.24
CA ASN A 117 4.47 1.81 17.17
C ASN A 117 4.13 1.24 15.78
N VAL A 118 3.37 0.14 15.70
CA VAL A 118 2.94 -0.42 14.41
C VAL A 118 1.85 0.46 13.80
N ARG A 119 2.05 0.90 12.58
CA ARG A 119 1.13 1.77 11.86
C ARG A 119 0.05 0.96 11.16
N VAL A 120 -1.20 1.37 11.30
CA VAL A 120 -2.36 0.73 10.68
C VAL A 120 -2.88 1.58 9.54
N ILE A 121 -2.98 0.99 8.35
CA ILE A 121 -3.39 1.67 7.11
C ILE A 121 -4.74 1.12 6.66
N ALA A 122 -5.75 1.99 6.56
CA ALA A 122 -7.04 1.67 5.98
C ALA A 122 -6.94 1.66 4.45
N CYS A 123 -7.28 0.53 3.82
CA CYS A 123 -7.13 0.37 2.37
C CYS A 123 -8.49 0.28 1.69
N GLY A 124 -8.71 1.14 0.70
CA GLY A 124 -9.88 1.12 -0.17
C GLY A 124 -9.50 0.84 -1.62
N TYR A 125 -10.51 0.75 -2.48
CA TYR A 125 -10.36 0.32 -3.86
C TYR A 125 -10.90 1.35 -4.84
N ALA A 126 -10.12 1.71 -5.85
CA ALA A 126 -10.55 2.64 -6.89
C ALA A 126 -11.73 2.10 -7.71
N ASP A 127 -11.75 0.79 -7.94
CA ASP A 127 -12.81 0.07 -8.63
C ASP A 127 -14.02 -0.28 -7.73
N TYR A 128 -14.19 0.46 -6.62
CA TYR A 128 -15.21 0.25 -5.57
C TYR A 128 -16.62 0.05 -6.11
N TYR A 129 -17.00 0.78 -7.15
CA TYR A 129 -18.32 0.68 -7.76
C TYR A 129 -18.55 -0.71 -8.38
N ASN A 130 -17.54 -1.27 -9.07
CA ASN A 130 -17.60 -2.57 -9.73
C ASN A 130 -17.65 -3.75 -8.75
N ILE A 131 -17.03 -3.57 -7.58
CA ILE A 131 -16.90 -4.62 -6.56
C ILE A 131 -17.88 -4.44 -5.39
N GLY A 132 -18.69 -3.38 -5.41
CA GLY A 132 -19.67 -3.09 -4.35
C GLY A 132 -19.02 -2.80 -2.99
N SER A 133 -17.89 -2.10 -2.96
CA SER A 133 -17.13 -1.74 -1.76
C SER A 133 -17.35 -0.26 -1.37
N LEU A 134 -16.73 0.18 -0.27
CA LEU A 134 -16.76 1.55 0.22
C LEU A 134 -16.20 2.53 -0.82
N ASN A 135 -16.89 3.64 -1.05
CA ASN A 135 -16.37 4.73 -1.84
C ASN A 135 -15.11 5.33 -1.16
N PRO A 136 -13.95 5.36 -1.86
CA PRO A 136 -12.68 5.85 -1.30
C PRO A 136 -12.72 7.28 -0.76
N ALA A 137 -13.68 8.09 -1.17
CA ALA A 137 -13.87 9.43 -0.62
C ALA A 137 -14.15 9.44 0.90
N TYR A 138 -14.62 8.35 1.48
CA TYR A 138 -14.83 8.22 2.91
C TYR A 138 -13.58 7.78 3.69
N LEU A 139 -12.54 7.26 3.02
CA LEU A 139 -11.34 6.73 3.69
C LEU A 139 -10.66 7.72 4.64
N PRO A 140 -10.47 9.01 4.30
CA PRO A 140 -9.84 9.95 5.21
C PRO A 140 -10.58 10.07 6.55
N SER A 141 -11.91 10.22 6.48
CA SER A 141 -12.76 10.30 7.67
C SER A 141 -12.76 9.01 8.48
N VAL A 142 -12.89 7.86 7.82
CA VAL A 142 -12.86 6.52 8.47
C VAL A 142 -11.53 6.30 9.17
N ALA A 143 -10.40 6.54 8.50
CA ALA A 143 -9.08 6.36 9.06
C ALA A 143 -8.84 7.27 10.27
N TRP A 144 -9.16 8.54 10.14
CA TRP A 144 -8.98 9.51 11.22
C TRP A 144 -9.85 9.18 12.45
N ARG A 145 -11.14 8.89 12.26
CA ARG A 145 -12.07 8.56 13.35
C ARG A 145 -11.73 7.25 14.04
N SER A 146 -11.21 6.26 13.31
CA SER A 146 -10.80 4.97 13.89
C SER A 146 -9.43 5.02 14.57
N GLY A 147 -8.65 6.11 14.40
CA GLY A 147 -7.28 6.22 14.89
C GLY A 147 -6.26 5.46 14.05
N ALA A 148 -6.59 5.12 12.80
CA ALA A 148 -5.61 4.58 11.85
C ALA A 148 -4.57 5.65 11.46
N ASP A 149 -3.37 5.22 11.08
CA ASP A 149 -2.24 6.10 10.80
C ASP A 149 -2.22 6.59 9.34
N GLY A 150 -3.00 5.98 8.46
CA GLY A 150 -3.01 6.37 7.06
C GLY A 150 -4.04 5.65 6.21
N ILE A 151 -4.06 6.02 4.93
CA ILE A 151 -4.91 5.42 3.91
C ILE A 151 -4.10 4.94 2.70
N LEU A 152 -4.61 3.91 2.04
CA LEU A 152 -4.11 3.46 0.74
C LEU A 152 -5.28 3.25 -0.21
N ILE A 153 -5.13 3.66 -1.48
CA ILE A 153 -6.06 3.30 -2.56
C ILE A 153 -5.35 2.34 -3.50
N ASP A 154 -5.97 1.18 -3.76
CA ASP A 154 -5.51 0.14 -4.69
C ASP A 154 -6.63 -0.21 -5.70
N VAL A 155 -6.42 -1.16 -6.59
CA VAL A 155 -7.43 -1.78 -7.46
C VAL A 155 -7.59 -3.24 -7.07
N LYS A 156 -8.84 -3.66 -6.79
CA LYS A 156 -9.16 -5.03 -6.36
C LYS A 156 -9.26 -6.00 -7.52
N GLY A 157 -9.92 -5.59 -8.59
CA GLY A 157 -10.29 -6.45 -9.69
C GLY A 157 -9.13 -6.75 -10.63
N LYS A 158 -8.89 -8.05 -10.85
CA LYS A 158 -7.93 -8.49 -11.85
C LYS A 158 -8.48 -8.23 -13.25
N GLY A 159 -7.78 -7.41 -14.05
CA GLY A 159 -8.22 -7.05 -15.39
C GLY A 159 -9.02 -5.76 -15.51
N TYR A 160 -9.30 -5.07 -14.41
CA TYR A 160 -9.98 -3.77 -14.43
C TYR A 160 -9.06 -2.56 -14.68
N GLY A 161 -7.84 -2.78 -15.13
CA GLY A 161 -6.94 -1.67 -15.50
C GLY A 161 -6.07 -1.15 -14.36
N LYS A 162 -5.75 0.15 -14.42
CA LYS A 162 -4.99 0.91 -13.41
C LYS A 162 -5.94 1.74 -12.54
N VAL A 163 -5.44 2.24 -11.43
CA VAL A 163 -6.19 3.16 -10.55
C VAL A 163 -6.76 4.37 -11.29
N PHE A 164 -6.04 4.90 -12.27
CA PHE A 164 -6.46 6.05 -13.09
C PHE A 164 -7.57 5.74 -14.10
N ASP A 165 -7.90 4.47 -14.32
CA ASP A 165 -9.05 4.06 -15.13
C ASP A 165 -10.37 4.11 -14.35
N HIS A 166 -10.31 4.30 -13.02
CA HIS A 166 -11.44 4.29 -12.10
C HIS A 166 -11.67 5.61 -11.38
N LEU A 167 -10.58 6.26 -10.97
CA LEU A 167 -10.59 7.56 -10.29
C LEU A 167 -9.68 8.52 -11.05
N ASP A 168 -10.18 9.68 -11.38
CA ASP A 168 -9.36 10.70 -12.03
C ASP A 168 -8.38 11.36 -11.05
N VAL A 169 -7.42 12.12 -11.60
CA VAL A 169 -6.37 12.79 -10.83
C VAL A 169 -6.95 13.81 -9.85
N GLU A 170 -8.04 14.47 -10.19
CA GLU A 170 -8.68 15.50 -9.36
C GLU A 170 -9.35 14.85 -8.14
N GLU A 171 -10.07 13.74 -8.34
CA GLU A 171 -10.69 12.97 -7.26
C GLU A 171 -9.63 12.43 -6.30
N LEU A 172 -8.57 11.79 -6.82
CA LEU A 172 -7.46 11.29 -6.01
C LEU A 172 -6.79 12.42 -5.23
N THR A 173 -6.50 13.55 -5.88
CA THR A 173 -5.89 14.72 -5.24
C THR A 173 -6.76 15.27 -4.12
N ARG A 174 -8.09 15.32 -4.30
CA ARG A 174 -9.04 15.75 -3.27
C ARG A 174 -9.00 14.82 -2.06
N ILE A 175 -9.11 13.50 -2.29
CA ILE A 175 -9.10 12.48 -1.21
C ILE A 175 -7.80 12.55 -0.42
N PHE A 176 -6.65 12.56 -1.10
CA PHE A 176 -5.37 12.57 -0.42
C PHE A 176 -5.03 13.92 0.22
N SER A 177 -5.53 15.03 -0.32
CA SER A 177 -5.39 16.35 0.33
C SER A 177 -6.16 16.42 1.65
N GLU A 178 -7.36 15.84 1.71
CA GLU A 178 -8.11 15.71 2.96
C GLU A 178 -7.38 14.82 3.96
N ALA A 179 -6.88 13.65 3.52
CA ALA A 179 -6.12 12.75 4.38
C ALA A 179 -4.88 13.44 5.00
N ARG A 180 -4.11 14.18 4.18
CA ARG A 180 -2.95 14.94 4.66
C ARG A 180 -3.34 16.03 5.65
N ARG A 181 -4.47 16.74 5.43
CA ARG A 181 -4.99 17.74 6.37
C ARG A 181 -5.33 17.14 7.73
N LEU A 182 -5.74 15.87 7.75
CA LEU A 182 -6.00 15.09 8.97
C LEU A 182 -4.74 14.45 9.58
N GLY A 183 -3.56 14.69 9.01
CA GLY A 183 -2.28 14.13 9.48
C GLY A 183 -2.04 12.66 9.12
N LEU A 184 -2.81 12.12 8.18
CA LEU A 184 -2.71 10.72 7.75
C LEU A 184 -1.62 10.51 6.70
N ILE A 185 -0.93 9.36 6.79
CA ILE A 185 -0.05 8.86 5.74
C ILE A 185 -0.89 8.52 4.50
N THR A 186 -0.41 8.89 3.33
CA THR A 186 -1.12 8.68 2.06
C THR A 186 -0.35 7.75 1.14
N ALA A 187 -1.02 6.72 0.60
CA ALA A 187 -0.41 5.76 -0.31
C ALA A 187 -1.30 5.49 -1.53
N LEU A 188 -0.70 5.40 -2.71
CA LEU A 188 -1.39 5.06 -3.96
C LEU A 188 -0.74 3.84 -4.60
N ALA A 189 -1.56 2.86 -4.96
CA ALA A 189 -1.21 1.66 -5.69
C ALA A 189 -2.26 1.40 -6.78
N GLY A 190 -2.29 0.20 -7.36
CA GLY A 190 -3.30 -0.16 -8.36
C GLY A 190 -2.76 -0.12 -9.79
N GLY A 191 -1.88 -1.08 -10.10
CA GLY A 191 -1.38 -1.31 -11.46
C GLY A 191 -0.39 -0.27 -11.98
N LEU A 192 0.21 0.52 -11.08
CA LEU A 192 1.14 1.60 -11.42
C LEU A 192 2.48 1.08 -11.95
N GLU A 193 3.02 1.80 -12.93
CA GLU A 193 4.27 1.51 -13.63
C GLU A 193 5.14 2.79 -13.72
N ALA A 194 6.28 2.70 -14.36
CA ALA A 194 7.24 3.81 -14.45
C ALA A 194 6.68 5.07 -15.13
N GLU A 195 5.84 4.90 -16.14
CA GLU A 195 5.19 6.02 -16.83
C GLU A 195 4.18 6.79 -15.97
N ASP A 196 3.66 6.18 -14.91
CA ASP A 196 2.67 6.79 -14.04
C ASP A 196 3.29 7.70 -12.96
N VAL A 197 4.60 7.62 -12.74
CA VAL A 197 5.33 8.29 -11.66
C VAL A 197 5.08 9.81 -11.63
N ALA A 198 5.10 10.46 -12.79
CA ALA A 198 4.86 11.90 -12.87
C ALA A 198 3.41 12.29 -12.52
N VAL A 199 2.44 11.41 -12.79
CA VAL A 199 1.03 11.62 -12.42
C VAL A 199 0.85 11.40 -10.92
N VAL A 200 1.46 10.37 -10.36
CA VAL A 200 1.44 10.08 -8.92
C VAL A 200 2.05 11.25 -8.11
N ASP A 201 3.13 11.84 -8.60
CA ASP A 201 3.75 13.03 -7.97
C ASP A 201 2.79 14.23 -7.94
N LYS A 202 2.02 14.45 -9.03
CA LYS A 202 0.99 15.50 -9.08
C LYS A 202 -0.15 15.24 -8.10
N VAL A 203 -0.58 13.99 -7.92
CA VAL A 203 -1.56 13.61 -6.89
C VAL A 203 -1.02 13.91 -5.49
N GLY A 204 0.30 13.80 -5.30
CA GLY A 204 1.01 14.26 -4.12
C GLY A 204 0.83 13.32 -2.91
N VAL A 205 0.99 12.03 -3.07
CA VAL A 205 1.00 11.04 -1.99
C VAL A 205 2.38 10.87 -1.35
N ASP A 206 2.43 10.30 -0.15
CA ASP A 206 3.68 10.00 0.55
C ASP A 206 4.35 8.72 0.05
N VAL A 207 3.54 7.74 -0.43
CA VAL A 207 4.00 6.41 -0.82
C VAL A 207 3.42 5.98 -2.16
N LEU A 208 4.29 5.59 -3.09
CA LEU A 208 3.95 4.89 -4.33
C LEU A 208 4.10 3.38 -4.12
N GLY A 209 3.00 2.63 -4.25
CA GLY A 209 2.98 1.18 -4.16
C GLY A 209 3.00 0.50 -5.53
N VAL A 210 3.93 -0.42 -5.74
CA VAL A 210 4.06 -1.16 -6.99
C VAL A 210 4.28 -2.66 -6.78
N ARG A 211 3.81 -3.47 -7.72
CA ARG A 211 4.20 -4.86 -7.91
C ARG A 211 4.43 -5.16 -9.39
N ARG A 212 3.37 -5.14 -10.20
CA ARG A 212 3.41 -5.51 -11.63
C ARG A 212 4.46 -4.72 -12.42
N GLY A 213 4.60 -3.43 -12.15
CA GLY A 213 5.56 -2.55 -12.83
C GLY A 213 7.03 -2.90 -12.61
N VAL A 214 7.33 -3.67 -11.55
CA VAL A 214 8.69 -4.10 -11.20
C VAL A 214 8.93 -5.61 -11.40
N CYS A 215 7.95 -6.36 -11.93
CA CYS A 215 8.09 -7.78 -12.24
C CYS A 215 8.60 -8.04 -13.66
N ASP A 216 9.22 -9.19 -13.88
CA ASP A 216 9.72 -9.63 -15.20
C ASP A 216 8.58 -9.92 -16.20
N ALA A 217 7.45 -10.39 -15.71
CA ALA A 217 6.24 -10.59 -16.50
C ALA A 217 5.12 -9.68 -15.98
N ARG A 218 4.31 -9.14 -16.91
CA ARG A 218 3.10 -8.34 -16.57
C ARG A 218 1.95 -9.21 -16.07
N SER A 219 2.27 -10.30 -15.39
CA SER A 219 1.32 -11.21 -14.76
C SER A 219 1.05 -10.80 -13.32
N TRP A 220 -0.21 -10.82 -12.93
CA TRP A 220 -0.62 -10.54 -11.55
C TRP A 220 -0.04 -11.53 -10.53
N ILE A 221 0.01 -12.83 -10.90
CA ILE A 221 0.41 -13.91 -10.00
C ILE A 221 1.80 -14.47 -10.34
N GLY A 222 2.14 -14.52 -11.62
CA GLY A 222 3.31 -15.26 -12.12
C GLY A 222 4.57 -14.41 -12.32
N GLY A 223 4.48 -13.07 -12.24
CA GLY A 223 5.65 -12.22 -12.40
C GLY A 223 6.49 -12.17 -11.13
N ARG A 224 7.82 -12.17 -11.29
CA ARG A 224 8.80 -12.06 -10.19
C ARG A 224 9.43 -10.67 -10.17
N VAL A 225 9.57 -10.09 -8.98
CA VAL A 225 10.23 -8.79 -8.78
C VAL A 225 11.68 -8.87 -9.25
N ARG A 226 12.14 -7.81 -9.95
CA ARG A 226 13.50 -7.65 -10.47
C ARG A 226 14.10 -6.33 -10.01
N SER A 227 15.27 -6.41 -9.40
CA SER A 227 15.99 -5.25 -8.87
C SER A 227 16.25 -4.17 -9.92
N GLU A 228 16.55 -4.55 -11.18
CA GLU A 228 16.81 -3.61 -12.27
C GLU A 228 15.59 -2.70 -12.51
N LYS A 229 14.37 -3.24 -12.42
CA LYS A 229 13.13 -2.46 -12.59
C LYS A 229 12.84 -1.59 -11.36
N VAL A 230 13.15 -2.07 -10.17
CA VAL A 230 13.03 -1.27 -8.94
C VAL A 230 14.02 -0.09 -8.98
N ILE A 231 15.27 -0.29 -9.44
CA ILE A 231 16.28 0.75 -9.63
C ILE A 231 15.77 1.84 -10.57
N VAL A 232 15.15 1.44 -11.70
CA VAL A 232 14.59 2.41 -12.67
C VAL A 232 13.53 3.29 -12.01
N LEU A 233 12.55 2.68 -11.32
CA LEU A 233 11.52 3.44 -10.58
C LEU A 233 12.12 4.34 -9.52
N LYS A 234 13.07 3.83 -8.73
CA LYS A 234 13.72 4.61 -7.68
C LYS A 234 14.49 5.80 -8.23
N ARG A 235 15.09 5.67 -9.41
CA ARG A 235 15.76 6.78 -10.11
C ARG A 235 14.75 7.85 -10.52
N LEU A 236 13.66 7.47 -11.16
CA LEU A 236 12.59 8.41 -11.55
C LEU A 236 12.05 9.20 -10.36
N LEU A 237 11.80 8.54 -9.23
CA LEU A 237 11.38 9.21 -7.99
C LEU A 237 12.42 10.20 -7.46
N LYS A 238 13.71 9.94 -7.63
CA LYS A 238 14.77 10.88 -7.25
C LYS A 238 14.86 12.07 -8.20
N GLU A 239 14.69 11.85 -9.50
CA GLU A 239 14.74 12.91 -10.52
C GLU A 239 13.61 13.94 -10.35
N LEU A 240 12.41 13.50 -9.96
CA LEU A 240 11.29 14.41 -9.63
C LEU A 240 11.64 15.38 -8.48
N ARG A 241 12.44 14.94 -7.51
CA ARG A 241 12.85 15.77 -6.35
C ARG A 241 13.84 16.87 -6.68
N HIS A 242 14.66 16.67 -7.73
CA HIS A 242 15.79 17.57 -8.04
C HIS A 242 15.51 18.51 -9.20
N GLY A 243 14.31 18.44 -9.84
CA GLY A 243 14.04 19.11 -11.10
C GLY A 243 14.92 18.56 -12.25
N PRO A 244 14.63 18.89 -13.51
CA PRO A 244 15.50 18.47 -14.61
C PRO A 244 16.91 19.03 -14.38
N VAL A 245 17.88 18.14 -14.20
CA VAL A 245 19.30 18.52 -14.21
C VAL A 245 19.55 19.21 -15.54
N SER A 246 19.75 20.51 -15.52
CA SER A 246 20.14 21.29 -16.70
C SER A 246 21.41 20.63 -17.28
N ARG A 247 21.28 19.92 -18.39
CA ARG A 247 22.45 19.44 -19.12
C ARG A 247 23.25 20.68 -19.51
N PRO A 248 24.54 20.76 -19.21
CA PRO A 248 25.36 21.83 -19.78
C PRO A 248 25.27 21.71 -21.31
N HIS A 249 24.89 22.78 -21.95
CA HIS A 249 24.96 22.88 -23.40
C HIS A 249 26.44 22.72 -23.80
N PRO A 250 26.69 21.95 -24.91
CA PRO A 250 28.03 21.77 -25.44
C PRO A 250 28.61 23.05 -25.97
#